data_830186b2f915c68d25e00456d65c60f7
#
_entry.id   830186b2f915c68d25e00456d65c60f7
#
_cell.length_a   1.000
_cell.length_b   1.000
_cell.length_c   1.000
_cell.angle_alpha   90.00
_cell.angle_beta   90.00
_cell.angle_gamma   90.00
#
_symmetry.space_group_name_H-M   'P 1'
#
loop_
_entity.id
_entity.type
_entity.pdbx_description
1 polymer ?
#
loop_
_entity_poly.entity_id
_entity_poly.type
_entity_poly.pdbx_seq_one_letter_code
_entity_poly.pdbx_strand_id
1 'polypeptide(L)'
;MKKLLIFSIITYLLVTINSTADNQNSNENISEDEKILKVGVLLPLSGKFENIGQSLLKSIQLGLFDIDNKNIKIYPKDSKGNALDAYLSAKKFQEMEIEIVIGPIFHESLERLDEISNITFISATNKTQEIPKNTIAFGINLDSQMNTLKKYFDEIKVSKTLLLSPRSDFNYQTESIAKKDILKFYRTYSYDSDPKKITGEIEKITKYRERKKDLERRIKILEKSELDKDKHELKKLEQKHTLGKVNFDSVFVVDFGERLKSVLASFMFSDVSSEKINFFTLNQWFDNTLFGENSLRNLHFPSIDYDNLKKFEKRYFKTYNEKPNEISILAYDALGLIYYCWSNNNFNFKIDQLFNKNGFKGLQGEFIIKDNLSLQKLKIYKVAEKEFIKVY
;
A
#
# COMPACT_ATOMS: atom_id res chain seq x y z
N MET A 1 37.95 -19.49 -0.54
CA MET A 1 38.72 -18.39 -1.16
C MET A 1 37.78 -17.32 -1.68
N LYS A 2 38.11 -16.09 -1.30
CA LYS A 2 37.56 -14.79 -1.74
C LYS A 2 36.04 -14.50 -1.52
N LYS A 3 35.75 -13.89 -0.36
CA LYS A 3 34.57 -13.10 -0.09
C LYS A 3 34.69 -11.77 -0.87
N LEU A 4 33.68 -11.42 -1.65
CA LEU A 4 33.57 -10.08 -2.23
C LEU A 4 32.62 -9.26 -1.37
N LEU A 5 33.19 -8.38 -0.55
CA LEU A 5 32.50 -7.27 0.11
C LEU A 5 32.39 -6.12 -0.91
N ILE A 6 31.16 -5.66 -1.17
CA ILE A 6 30.96 -4.38 -1.82
C ILE A 6 30.56 -3.39 -0.71
N PHE A 7 31.54 -2.65 -0.22
CA PHE A 7 31.35 -1.43 0.56
C PHE A 7 31.39 -0.23 -0.39
N SER A 8 30.37 0.59 -0.39
CA SER A 8 30.34 1.85 -1.11
C SER A 8 31.11 2.89 -0.31
N ILE A 9 32.04 3.50 -1.00
CA ILE A 9 33.04 4.47 -0.54
C ILE A 9 32.36 5.81 -0.22
N ILE A 10 32.53 6.29 1.01
CA ILE A 10 32.37 7.70 1.37
C ILE A 10 33.75 8.31 1.40
N THR A 11 33.98 9.22 0.49
CA THR A 11 35.24 9.95 0.31
C THR A 11 35.43 10.98 1.42
N TYR A 12 36.50 10.84 2.15
CA TYR A 12 37.00 11.83 3.11
C TYR A 12 37.64 13.00 2.36
N LEU A 13 37.27 14.21 2.71
CA LEU A 13 38.05 15.42 2.41
C LEU A 13 38.58 15.97 3.74
N LEU A 14 39.85 15.72 3.99
CA LEU A 14 40.60 16.33 5.07
C LEU A 14 41.13 17.69 4.61
N VAL A 15 40.69 18.76 5.25
CA VAL A 15 41.40 20.06 5.22
C VAL A 15 41.94 20.33 6.63
N THR A 16 43.25 20.27 6.73
CA THR A 16 44.01 20.70 7.93
C THR A 16 44.19 22.22 7.91
N ILE A 17 43.72 22.90 8.92
CA ILE A 17 44.18 24.26 9.26
C ILE A 17 44.58 24.26 10.74
N ASN A 18 45.88 24.41 10.98
CA ASN A 18 46.40 24.73 12.28
C ASN A 18 46.20 26.22 12.54
N SER A 19 45.60 26.60 13.64
CA SER A 19 45.92 27.84 14.35
C SER A 19 45.56 27.74 15.82
N THR A 20 46.56 27.94 16.63
CA THR A 20 46.55 28.04 18.09
C THR A 20 45.84 29.32 18.54
N ALA A 21 44.86 29.17 19.44
CA ALA A 21 44.54 30.21 20.43
C ALA A 21 43.80 29.57 21.61
N ASP A 22 44.37 29.64 22.77
CA ASP A 22 43.79 29.34 24.07
C ASP A 22 42.49 30.13 24.28
N ASN A 23 41.38 29.42 24.55
CA ASN A 23 40.33 29.94 25.41
C ASN A 23 39.65 28.75 26.09
N GLN A 24 39.82 28.69 27.39
CA GLN A 24 39.05 27.81 28.28
C GLN A 24 37.58 28.18 28.18
N ASN A 25 36.82 27.39 27.43
CA ASN A 25 35.39 27.23 27.62
C ASN A 25 35.15 25.74 27.85
N SER A 26 34.73 25.43 29.05
CA SER A 26 34.21 24.11 29.44
C SER A 26 32.99 23.76 28.59
N ASN A 27 33.21 23.28 27.37
CA ASN A 27 32.23 22.50 26.67
C ASN A 27 32.24 21.12 27.31
N GLU A 28 31.25 20.83 28.13
CA GLU A 28 30.88 19.47 28.46
C GLU A 28 30.72 18.71 27.15
N ASN A 29 31.76 17.98 26.77
CA ASN A 29 31.65 16.91 25.77
C ASN A 29 30.77 15.82 26.41
N ILE A 30 29.46 15.94 26.27
CA ILE A 30 28.54 14.85 26.53
C ILE A 30 28.95 13.75 25.52
N SER A 31 29.51 12.68 26.01
CA SER A 31 29.95 11.55 25.19
C SER A 31 28.75 11.01 24.43
N GLU A 32 28.93 10.65 23.16
CA GLU A 32 27.88 10.04 22.32
C GLU A 32 27.24 8.78 22.95
N ASP A 33 27.92 8.18 23.93
CA ASP A 33 27.50 7.00 24.68
C ASP A 33 26.36 7.24 25.68
N GLU A 34 25.98 8.49 25.99
CA GLU A 34 24.99 8.79 27.03
C GLU A 34 23.55 9.02 26.49
N LYS A 35 23.36 9.22 25.20
CA LYS A 35 22.03 9.51 24.65
C LYS A 35 21.29 8.23 24.23
N ILE A 36 20.34 7.80 25.05
CA ILE A 36 19.51 6.63 24.79
C ILE A 36 18.23 7.05 24.07
N LEU A 37 17.97 6.45 22.91
CA LEU A 37 16.69 6.56 22.21
C LEU A 37 15.71 5.50 22.75
N LYS A 38 14.67 5.95 23.44
CA LYS A 38 13.57 5.09 23.91
C LYS A 38 12.46 5.08 22.86
N VAL A 39 12.13 3.91 22.32
CA VAL A 39 11.04 3.73 21.34
C VAL A 39 9.98 2.80 21.92
N GLY A 40 8.77 3.30 22.09
CA GLY A 40 7.63 2.46 22.44
C GLY A 40 7.16 1.63 21.25
N VAL A 41 6.65 0.45 21.50
CA VAL A 41 6.07 -0.44 20.49
C VAL A 41 4.70 -0.88 20.97
N LEU A 42 3.64 -0.37 20.34
CA LEU A 42 2.24 -0.59 20.72
C LEU A 42 1.55 -1.47 19.68
N LEU A 43 1.54 -2.76 19.90
CA LEU A 43 1.05 -3.75 18.94
C LEU A 43 0.09 -4.73 19.62
N PRO A 44 -0.82 -5.38 18.88
CA PRO A 44 -1.66 -6.45 19.41
C PRO A 44 -0.80 -7.71 19.60
N LEU A 45 -0.18 -7.87 20.77
CA LEU A 45 0.73 -8.98 21.07
C LEU A 45 0.03 -10.20 21.63
N SER A 46 -1.29 -10.12 21.86
CA SER A 46 -2.18 -11.21 22.26
C SER A 46 -3.56 -11.10 21.60
N GLY A 47 -4.35 -12.19 21.68
CA GLY A 47 -5.73 -12.24 21.19
C GLY A 47 -5.85 -12.44 19.67
N LYS A 48 -6.98 -12.00 19.09
CA LYS A 48 -7.35 -12.25 17.69
C LYS A 48 -6.29 -11.83 16.67
N PHE A 49 -5.56 -10.78 16.95
CA PHE A 49 -4.62 -10.15 16.03
C PHE A 49 -3.15 -10.38 16.41
N GLU A 50 -2.89 -11.31 17.32
CA GLU A 50 -1.55 -11.63 17.83
C GLU A 50 -0.55 -11.92 16.72
N ASN A 51 -0.92 -12.74 15.73
CA ASN A 51 -0.03 -13.09 14.62
C ASN A 51 0.46 -11.86 13.85
N ILE A 52 -0.41 -10.86 13.65
CA ILE A 52 -0.03 -9.61 12.98
C ILE A 52 0.92 -8.82 13.88
N GLY A 53 0.57 -8.65 15.16
CA GLY A 53 1.38 -7.91 16.12
C GLY A 53 2.78 -8.51 16.31
N GLN A 54 2.87 -9.84 16.46
CA GLN A 54 4.14 -10.55 16.58
C GLN A 54 5.00 -10.41 15.32
N SER A 55 4.39 -10.47 14.13
CA SER A 55 5.11 -10.28 12.88
C SER A 55 5.71 -8.87 12.76
N LEU A 56 4.98 -7.83 13.17
CA LEU A 56 5.50 -6.47 13.20
C LEU A 56 6.60 -6.30 14.26
N LEU A 57 6.44 -6.90 15.44
CA LEU A 57 7.47 -6.86 16.48
C LEU A 57 8.78 -7.50 16.01
N LYS A 58 8.72 -8.68 15.39
CA LYS A 58 9.88 -9.34 14.77
C LYS A 58 10.52 -8.49 13.68
N SER A 59 9.71 -7.75 12.92
CA SER A 59 10.21 -6.83 11.90
C SER A 59 10.98 -5.65 12.52
N ILE A 60 10.49 -5.09 13.63
CA ILE A 60 11.19 -4.07 14.42
C ILE A 60 12.52 -4.63 14.98
N GLN A 61 12.50 -5.87 15.50
CA GLN A 61 13.71 -6.53 16.01
C GLN A 61 14.73 -6.76 14.89
N LEU A 62 14.29 -7.11 13.68
CA LEU A 62 15.15 -7.24 12.51
C LEU A 62 15.79 -5.88 12.15
N GLY A 63 15.00 -4.81 12.16
CA GLY A 63 15.50 -3.45 11.94
C GLY A 63 16.51 -3.03 13.01
N LEU A 64 16.26 -3.35 14.28
CA LEU A 64 17.19 -3.07 15.38
C LEU A 64 18.52 -3.82 15.21
N PHE A 65 18.45 -5.07 14.78
CA PHE A 65 19.65 -5.85 14.46
C PHE A 65 20.45 -5.25 13.29
N ASP A 66 19.78 -4.68 12.30
CA ASP A 66 20.42 -4.06 11.14
C ASP A 66 21.05 -2.69 11.46
N ILE A 67 20.43 -1.96 12.35
CA ILE A 67 20.95 -0.67 12.85
C ILE A 67 22.22 -0.90 13.70
N ASP A 68 22.28 -2.01 14.45
CA ASP A 68 23.40 -2.39 15.33
C ASP A 68 23.87 -1.26 16.26
N ASN A 69 22.91 -0.53 16.86
CA ASN A 69 23.19 0.55 17.80
C ASN A 69 22.63 0.21 19.19
N LYS A 70 23.51 0.07 20.18
CA LYS A 70 23.16 -0.30 21.57
C LYS A 70 22.36 0.76 22.33
N ASN A 71 22.37 1.99 21.86
CA ASN A 71 21.68 3.12 22.49
C ASN A 71 20.21 3.23 22.10
N ILE A 72 19.68 2.32 21.24
CA ILE A 72 18.26 2.22 20.97
C ILE A 72 17.65 1.16 21.87
N LYS A 73 16.61 1.55 22.61
CA LYS A 73 15.86 0.67 23.49
C LYS A 73 14.40 0.62 23.07
N ILE A 74 13.90 -0.58 22.78
CA ILE A 74 12.48 -0.81 22.44
C ILE A 74 11.71 -1.31 23.66
N TYR A 75 10.50 -0.76 23.84
CA TYR A 75 9.59 -1.07 24.95
C TYR A 75 8.26 -1.56 24.38
N PRO A 76 8.06 -2.88 24.21
CA PRO A 76 6.80 -3.42 23.72
C PRO A 76 5.71 -3.37 24.78
N LYS A 77 4.49 -3.01 24.35
CA LYS A 77 3.24 -3.10 25.11
C LYS A 77 2.14 -3.68 24.22
N ASP A 78 1.28 -4.45 24.84
CA ASP A 78 0.16 -5.10 24.17
C ASP A 78 -1.04 -4.15 24.07
N SER A 79 -1.49 -3.85 22.85
CA SER A 79 -2.73 -3.10 22.59
C SER A 79 -3.96 -3.99 22.49
N LYS A 80 -3.79 -5.32 22.44
CA LYS A 80 -4.83 -6.31 22.16
C LYS A 80 -5.71 -5.98 20.95
N GLY A 81 -5.34 -4.98 20.16
CA GLY A 81 -6.08 -4.51 18.99
C GLY A 81 -7.35 -3.72 19.31
N ASN A 82 -7.46 -3.12 20.47
CA ASN A 82 -8.61 -2.30 20.87
C ASN A 82 -8.20 -0.96 21.50
N ALA A 83 -9.15 -0.02 21.58
CA ALA A 83 -8.92 1.34 22.07
C ALA A 83 -8.50 1.41 23.54
N LEU A 84 -9.16 0.64 24.42
CA LEU A 84 -8.93 0.72 25.86
C LEU A 84 -7.52 0.23 26.24
N ASP A 85 -7.13 -0.95 25.79
CA ASP A 85 -5.79 -1.50 26.08
C ASP A 85 -4.68 -0.67 25.43
N ALA A 86 -4.93 -0.12 24.23
CA ALA A 86 -4.01 0.82 23.57
C ALA A 86 -3.79 2.09 24.41
N TYR A 87 -4.87 2.72 24.88
CA TYR A 87 -4.82 3.89 25.73
C TYR A 87 -4.11 3.65 27.07
N LEU A 88 -4.44 2.54 27.77
CA LEU A 88 -3.79 2.18 29.03
C LEU A 88 -2.29 1.88 28.85
N SER A 89 -1.92 1.29 27.73
CA SER A 89 -0.52 1.04 27.39
C SER A 89 0.22 2.33 27.05
N ALA A 90 -0.45 3.26 26.36
CA ALA A 90 0.10 4.59 26.03
C ALA A 90 0.36 5.42 27.29
N LYS A 91 -0.49 5.36 28.32
CA LYS A 91 -0.23 5.98 29.62
C LYS A 91 1.06 5.48 30.27
N LYS A 92 1.33 4.16 30.18
CA LYS A 92 2.57 3.60 30.71
C LYS A 92 3.80 4.09 29.95
N PHE A 93 3.71 4.36 28.64
CA PHE A 93 4.78 5.00 27.88
C PHE A 93 5.03 6.44 28.34
N GLN A 94 3.98 7.18 28.67
CA GLN A 94 4.08 8.53 29.20
C GLN A 94 4.82 8.54 30.56
N GLU A 95 4.51 7.60 31.44
CA GLU A 95 5.21 7.41 32.73
C GLU A 95 6.70 7.04 32.55
N MET A 96 7.07 6.40 31.44
CA MET A 96 8.43 6.02 31.10
C MET A 96 9.18 7.12 30.31
N GLU A 97 8.54 8.28 30.09
CA GLU A 97 9.08 9.39 29.31
C GLU A 97 9.46 8.96 27.88
N ILE A 98 8.61 8.15 27.23
CA ILE A 98 8.78 7.75 25.84
C ILE A 98 8.03 8.75 24.96
N GLU A 99 8.73 9.39 24.03
CA GLU A 99 8.18 10.45 23.16
C GLU A 99 7.71 9.93 21.81
N ILE A 100 8.20 8.74 21.38
CA ILE A 100 7.87 8.15 20.07
C ILE A 100 7.48 6.70 20.21
N VAL A 101 6.38 6.30 19.55
CA VAL A 101 5.80 4.97 19.61
C VAL A 101 5.49 4.46 18.21
N ILE A 102 5.93 3.25 17.87
CA ILE A 102 5.53 2.53 16.66
C ILE A 102 4.25 1.75 16.97
N GLY A 103 3.20 2.03 16.22
CA GLY A 103 1.85 1.53 16.46
C GLY A 103 0.89 2.61 16.98
N PRO A 104 -0.36 2.23 17.27
CA PRO A 104 -0.96 0.92 17.03
C PRO A 104 -1.22 0.66 15.55
N ILE A 105 -1.72 -0.54 15.20
CA ILE A 105 -2.00 -0.94 13.82
C ILE A 105 -3.37 -0.45 13.36
N PHE A 106 -4.40 -0.77 14.15
CA PHE A 106 -5.80 -0.57 13.77
C PHE A 106 -6.29 0.83 14.10
N HIS A 107 -7.14 1.36 13.23
CA HIS A 107 -7.72 2.69 13.40
C HIS A 107 -8.52 2.80 14.71
N GLU A 108 -9.29 1.77 15.06
CA GLU A 108 -10.07 1.73 16.30
C GLU A 108 -9.18 1.84 17.56
N SER A 109 -7.94 1.38 17.47
CA SER A 109 -6.96 1.49 18.57
C SER A 109 -6.36 2.89 18.72
N LEU A 110 -6.66 3.83 17.80
CA LEU A 110 -6.22 5.22 17.88
C LEU A 110 -7.14 6.08 18.76
N GLU A 111 -8.35 5.60 19.02
CA GLU A 111 -9.34 6.33 19.84
C GLU A 111 -8.74 6.73 21.18
N ARG A 112 -8.88 7.99 21.56
CA ARG A 112 -8.37 8.59 22.79
C ARG A 112 -6.83 8.74 22.91
N LEU A 113 -6.05 8.41 21.88
CA LEU A 113 -4.59 8.62 21.95
C LEU A 113 -4.21 10.11 21.93
N ASP A 114 -5.08 10.99 21.49
CA ASP A 114 -4.92 12.45 21.57
C ASP A 114 -5.01 12.99 23.01
N GLU A 115 -5.56 12.21 23.96
CA GLU A 115 -5.51 12.52 25.39
C GLU A 115 -4.12 12.31 26.00
N ILE A 116 -3.22 11.62 25.31
CA ILE A 116 -1.86 11.33 25.76
C ILE A 116 -0.92 12.43 25.23
N SER A 117 -0.50 13.30 26.12
CA SER A 117 0.45 14.37 25.78
C SER A 117 1.88 13.84 25.60
N ASN A 118 2.69 14.58 24.83
CA ASN A 118 4.14 14.36 24.64
C ASN A 118 4.53 13.03 23.98
N ILE A 119 3.58 12.30 23.38
CA ILE A 119 3.89 11.09 22.61
C ILE A 119 3.42 11.26 21.17
N THR A 120 4.27 10.96 20.22
CA THR A 120 3.89 10.79 18.81
C THR A 120 3.80 9.31 18.45
N PHE A 121 2.69 8.93 17.82
CA PHE A 121 2.45 7.56 17.38
C PHE A 121 2.67 7.46 15.86
N ILE A 122 3.46 6.48 15.41
CA ILE A 122 3.60 6.11 14.00
C ILE A 122 2.76 4.85 13.77
N SER A 123 1.53 5.04 13.33
CA SER A 123 0.55 3.96 13.16
C SER A 123 0.61 3.35 11.76
N ALA A 124 0.55 2.03 11.67
CA ALA A 124 0.43 1.34 10.39
C ALA A 124 -0.96 1.45 9.73
N THR A 125 -1.88 2.23 10.32
CA THR A 125 -3.21 2.48 9.71
C THR A 125 -3.08 3.12 8.34
N ASN A 126 -3.94 2.70 7.42
CA ASN A 126 -4.10 3.31 6.09
C ASN A 126 -5.31 4.27 6.00
N LYS A 127 -6.12 4.36 7.05
CA LYS A 127 -7.21 5.35 7.15
C LYS A 127 -6.63 6.74 7.43
N THR A 128 -7.19 7.75 6.79
CA THR A 128 -6.71 9.14 6.84
C THR A 128 -7.70 10.11 7.46
N GLN A 129 -8.87 9.63 7.85
CA GLN A 129 -9.88 10.43 8.57
C GLN A 129 -9.84 10.10 10.05
N GLU A 130 -10.21 11.08 10.88
CA GLU A 130 -10.31 10.92 12.34
C GLU A 130 -8.99 10.40 12.97
N ILE A 131 -7.86 10.89 12.44
CA ILE A 131 -6.54 10.57 12.99
C ILE A 131 -6.24 11.55 14.14
N PRO A 132 -5.86 11.07 15.34
CA PRO A 132 -5.42 11.91 16.45
C PRO A 132 -4.26 12.81 16.03
N LYS A 133 -4.22 14.04 16.56
CA LYS A 133 -3.22 15.05 16.18
C LYS A 133 -1.77 14.63 16.46
N ASN A 134 -1.58 13.74 17.41
CA ASN A 134 -0.28 13.19 17.79
C ASN A 134 0.01 11.84 17.10
N THR A 135 -0.73 11.50 16.04
CA THR A 135 -0.57 10.23 15.31
C THR A 135 -0.24 10.49 13.84
N ILE A 136 0.74 9.80 13.32
CA ILE A 136 1.10 9.76 11.91
C ILE A 136 0.54 8.46 11.32
N ALA A 137 -0.36 8.55 10.34
CA ALA A 137 -0.82 7.42 9.56
C ALA A 137 0.26 7.01 8.55
N PHE A 138 0.96 5.94 8.83
CA PHE A 138 2.13 5.46 8.08
C PHE A 138 1.79 4.33 7.09
N GLY A 139 0.57 3.83 7.11
CA GLY A 139 0.07 2.81 6.17
C GLY A 139 -0.04 3.33 4.74
N ILE A 140 -0.17 2.41 3.77
CA ILE A 140 -0.40 2.75 2.37
C ILE A 140 -1.82 3.32 2.23
N ASN A 141 -1.92 4.63 2.29
CA ASN A 141 -3.19 5.34 2.29
C ASN A 141 -3.76 5.54 0.88
N LEU A 142 -5.03 5.90 0.85
CA LEU A 142 -5.77 6.10 -0.39
C LEU A 142 -5.22 7.27 -1.23
N ASP A 143 -4.71 8.32 -0.59
CA ASP A 143 -4.14 9.49 -1.28
C ASP A 143 -2.91 9.12 -2.11
N SER A 144 -2.00 8.34 -1.53
CA SER A 144 -0.82 7.83 -2.22
C SER A 144 -1.19 6.98 -3.43
N GLN A 145 -2.21 6.12 -3.27
CA GLN A 145 -2.69 5.23 -4.32
C GLN A 145 -3.35 6.02 -5.47
N MET A 146 -4.27 6.94 -5.14
CA MET A 146 -4.99 7.74 -6.14
C MET A 146 -4.05 8.68 -6.90
N ASN A 147 -3.10 9.33 -6.22
CA ASN A 147 -2.11 10.20 -6.87
C ASN A 147 -1.21 9.43 -7.84
N THR A 148 -0.85 8.19 -7.51
CA THR A 148 -0.05 7.33 -8.39
C THR A 148 -0.87 6.88 -9.59
N LEU A 149 -2.11 6.41 -9.37
CA LEU A 149 -3.02 6.01 -10.44
C LEU A 149 -3.33 7.17 -11.39
N LYS A 150 -3.53 8.39 -10.86
CA LYS A 150 -3.77 9.57 -11.71
C LYS A 150 -2.65 9.79 -12.70
N LYS A 151 -1.39 9.80 -12.23
CA LYS A 151 -0.23 9.98 -13.11
C LYS A 151 -0.16 8.90 -14.19
N TYR A 152 -0.43 7.65 -13.79
CA TYR A 152 -0.44 6.53 -14.72
C TYR A 152 -1.59 6.62 -15.72
N PHE A 153 -2.79 7.03 -15.32
CA PHE A 153 -3.95 7.24 -16.21
C PHE A 153 -3.66 8.33 -17.25
N ASP A 154 -3.00 9.42 -16.83
CA ASP A 154 -2.60 10.51 -17.73
C ASP A 154 -1.59 9.99 -18.78
N GLU A 155 -0.65 9.12 -18.38
CA GLU A 155 0.37 8.54 -19.29
C GLU A 155 -0.26 7.59 -20.31
N ILE A 156 -1.12 6.67 -19.90
CA ILE A 156 -1.77 5.71 -20.81
C ILE A 156 -3.06 6.23 -21.45
N LYS A 157 -3.42 7.49 -21.19
CA LYS A 157 -4.58 8.21 -21.78
C LYS A 157 -5.93 7.53 -21.55
N VAL A 158 -6.17 7.02 -20.33
CA VAL A 158 -7.47 6.50 -19.92
C VAL A 158 -8.48 7.65 -19.84
N SER A 159 -9.68 7.47 -20.41
CA SER A 159 -10.68 8.54 -20.52
C SER A 159 -12.04 8.21 -19.92
N LYS A 160 -12.49 6.97 -20.00
CA LYS A 160 -13.84 6.54 -19.59
C LYS A 160 -13.78 5.40 -18.58
N THR A 161 -13.37 5.70 -17.37
CA THR A 161 -13.26 4.71 -16.28
C THR A 161 -14.59 4.52 -15.57
N LEU A 162 -15.02 3.26 -15.43
CA LEU A 162 -16.08 2.89 -14.47
C LEU A 162 -15.48 2.70 -13.09
N LEU A 163 -16.11 3.26 -12.06
CA LEU A 163 -15.82 2.95 -10.66
C LEU A 163 -16.83 1.90 -10.18
N LEU A 164 -16.33 0.76 -9.69
CA LEU A 164 -17.14 -0.31 -9.12
C LEU A 164 -16.76 -0.59 -7.68
N SER A 165 -17.77 -0.77 -6.83
CA SER A 165 -17.60 -1.16 -5.43
C SER A 165 -18.77 -2.02 -4.95
N PRO A 166 -18.57 -2.89 -3.94
CA PRO A 166 -19.67 -3.60 -3.30
C PRO A 166 -20.57 -2.62 -2.53
N ARG A 167 -21.89 -2.90 -2.45
CA ARG A 167 -22.87 -2.01 -1.80
C ARG A 167 -22.69 -1.85 -0.30
N SER A 168 -22.25 -2.89 0.38
CA SER A 168 -22.20 -2.96 1.84
C SER A 168 -20.82 -2.67 2.41
N ASP A 169 -19.77 -2.98 1.65
CA ASP A 169 -18.40 -2.88 2.12
C ASP A 169 -17.67 -1.79 1.33
N PHE A 170 -16.60 -1.22 1.91
CA PHE A 170 -15.77 -0.20 1.26
C PHE A 170 -16.48 1.09 0.84
N ASN A 171 -17.71 1.37 1.31
CA ASN A 171 -18.41 2.61 1.02
C ASN A 171 -17.56 3.84 1.34
N TYR A 172 -16.83 3.78 2.48
CA TYR A 172 -15.90 4.83 2.89
C TYR A 172 -14.82 5.09 1.83
N GLN A 173 -14.13 4.06 1.36
CA GLN A 173 -13.08 4.20 0.34
C GLN A 173 -13.67 4.74 -0.96
N THR A 174 -14.82 4.21 -1.38
CA THR A 174 -15.50 4.63 -2.61
C THR A 174 -15.98 6.07 -2.54
N GLU A 175 -16.57 6.48 -1.42
CA GLU A 175 -16.97 7.87 -1.19
C GLU A 175 -15.75 8.80 -1.14
N SER A 176 -14.66 8.39 -0.50
CA SER A 176 -13.43 9.17 -0.43
C SER A 176 -12.80 9.32 -1.82
N ILE A 177 -12.79 8.27 -2.64
CA ILE A 177 -12.33 8.32 -4.03
C ILE A 177 -13.18 9.30 -4.85
N ALA A 178 -14.50 9.23 -4.73
CA ALA A 178 -15.41 10.09 -5.45
C ALA A 178 -15.34 11.56 -4.99
N LYS A 179 -15.24 11.80 -3.69
CA LYS A 179 -15.19 13.17 -3.10
C LYS A 179 -13.87 13.89 -3.40
N LYS A 180 -12.73 13.18 -3.47
CA LYS A 180 -11.42 13.81 -3.71
C LYS A 180 -11.21 14.27 -5.14
N ASP A 181 -12.04 13.85 -6.10
CA ASP A 181 -11.99 14.21 -7.53
C ASP A 181 -10.57 14.12 -8.16
N ILE A 182 -9.71 13.27 -7.59
CA ILE A 182 -8.34 13.05 -8.10
C ILE A 182 -8.40 12.34 -9.45
N LEU A 183 -9.32 11.35 -9.58
CA LEU A 183 -9.63 10.64 -10.81
C LEU A 183 -11.08 10.95 -11.23
N LYS A 184 -11.26 11.30 -12.51
CA LYS A 184 -12.61 11.49 -13.08
C LYS A 184 -13.18 10.17 -13.53
N PHE A 185 -14.30 9.77 -12.94
CA PHE A 185 -15.01 8.57 -13.32
C PHE A 185 -16.15 8.88 -14.27
N TYR A 186 -16.24 8.08 -15.35
CA TYR A 186 -17.34 8.18 -16.32
C TYR A 186 -18.68 7.81 -15.69
N ARG A 187 -18.70 6.74 -14.87
CA ARG A 187 -19.84 6.29 -14.08
C ARG A 187 -19.38 5.54 -12.85
N THR A 188 -20.21 5.55 -11.81
CA THR A 188 -20.02 4.76 -10.58
C THR A 188 -21.17 3.75 -10.46
N TYR A 189 -20.82 2.51 -10.15
CA TYR A 189 -21.77 1.44 -9.88
C TYR A 189 -21.44 0.75 -8.56
N SER A 190 -22.49 0.41 -7.81
CA SER A 190 -22.37 -0.45 -6.65
C SER A 190 -23.04 -1.78 -6.96
N TYR A 191 -22.35 -2.89 -6.71
CA TYR A 191 -22.85 -4.23 -6.96
C TYR A 191 -23.18 -4.97 -5.67
N ASP A 192 -24.06 -5.98 -5.75
CA ASP A 192 -24.39 -6.87 -4.64
C ASP A 192 -23.21 -7.82 -4.39
N SER A 193 -22.78 -7.94 -3.12
CA SER A 193 -21.63 -8.79 -2.73
C SER A 193 -21.92 -10.30 -2.82
N ASP A 194 -23.19 -10.71 -3.06
CA ASP A 194 -23.55 -12.11 -3.29
C ASP A 194 -22.95 -12.60 -4.62
N PRO A 195 -22.06 -13.59 -4.63
CA PRO A 195 -21.43 -14.10 -5.85
C PRO A 195 -22.43 -14.55 -6.92
N LYS A 196 -23.62 -15.03 -6.51
CA LYS A 196 -24.68 -15.46 -7.44
C LYS A 196 -25.29 -14.30 -8.23
N LYS A 197 -25.18 -13.07 -7.73
CA LYS A 197 -25.78 -11.88 -8.36
C LYS A 197 -24.75 -11.08 -9.15
N ILE A 198 -23.46 -11.15 -8.81
CA ILE A 198 -22.39 -10.36 -9.43
C ILE A 198 -22.44 -10.48 -10.96
N THR A 199 -22.47 -11.70 -11.50
CA THR A 199 -22.47 -11.92 -12.95
C THR A 199 -23.65 -11.23 -13.63
N GLY A 200 -24.85 -11.33 -13.07
CA GLY A 200 -26.04 -10.69 -13.64
C GLY A 200 -25.99 -9.16 -13.60
N GLU A 201 -25.32 -8.57 -12.59
CA GLU A 201 -25.11 -7.12 -12.51
C GLU A 201 -24.04 -6.65 -13.53
N ILE A 202 -22.96 -7.40 -13.70
CA ILE A 202 -21.93 -7.10 -14.71
C ILE A 202 -22.48 -7.27 -16.13
N GLU A 203 -23.33 -8.27 -16.40
CA GLU A 203 -24.04 -8.41 -17.68
C GLU A 203 -24.85 -7.15 -18.03
N LYS A 204 -25.54 -6.55 -17.04
CA LYS A 204 -26.29 -5.30 -17.23
C LYS A 204 -25.37 -4.11 -17.54
N ILE A 205 -24.29 -3.95 -16.78
CA ILE A 205 -23.30 -2.87 -16.96
C ILE A 205 -22.66 -2.95 -18.35
N THR A 206 -22.32 -4.17 -18.80
CA THR A 206 -21.66 -4.43 -20.08
C THR A 206 -22.64 -4.52 -21.25
N LYS A 207 -23.94 -4.51 -20.99
CA LYS A 207 -24.99 -4.77 -21.99
C LYS A 207 -24.78 -6.09 -22.73
N TYR A 208 -24.29 -7.11 -22.01
CA TYR A 208 -23.91 -8.39 -22.61
C TYR A 208 -25.04 -9.04 -23.42
N ARG A 209 -26.25 -9.12 -22.83
CA ARG A 209 -27.44 -9.76 -23.50
C ARG A 209 -27.85 -9.02 -24.75
N GLU A 210 -27.78 -7.69 -24.76
CA GLU A 210 -28.09 -6.87 -25.93
C GLU A 210 -27.06 -7.10 -27.03
N ARG A 211 -25.77 -7.02 -26.69
CA ARG A 211 -24.67 -7.26 -27.64
C ARG A 211 -24.69 -8.69 -28.20
N LYS A 212 -25.10 -9.69 -27.42
CA LYS A 212 -25.28 -11.07 -27.87
C LYS A 212 -26.43 -11.19 -28.85
N LYS A 213 -27.61 -10.62 -28.54
CA LYS A 213 -28.75 -10.58 -29.45
C LYS A 213 -28.44 -9.86 -30.76
N ASP A 214 -27.66 -8.80 -30.73
CA ASP A 214 -27.23 -8.07 -31.91
C ASP A 214 -26.32 -8.94 -32.80
N LEU A 215 -25.40 -9.72 -32.21
CA LEU A 215 -24.61 -10.69 -32.94
C LEU A 215 -25.47 -11.76 -33.60
N GLU A 216 -26.38 -12.38 -32.85
CA GLU A 216 -27.28 -13.41 -33.36
C GLU A 216 -28.15 -12.88 -34.51
N ARG A 217 -28.65 -11.64 -34.39
CA ARG A 217 -29.43 -10.98 -35.46
C ARG A 217 -28.58 -10.75 -36.71
N ARG A 218 -27.34 -10.28 -36.56
CA ARG A 218 -26.44 -10.04 -37.68
C ARG A 218 -26.07 -11.32 -38.40
N ILE A 219 -25.77 -12.39 -37.66
CA ILE A 219 -25.51 -13.73 -38.22
C ILE A 219 -26.67 -14.19 -39.06
N LYS A 220 -27.92 -14.17 -38.53
CA LYS A 220 -29.13 -14.55 -39.25
C LYS A 220 -29.39 -13.78 -40.56
N ILE A 221 -28.94 -12.51 -40.62
CA ILE A 221 -29.03 -11.70 -41.83
C ILE A 221 -28.01 -12.18 -42.86
N LEU A 222 -26.78 -12.43 -42.44
CA LEU A 222 -25.68 -12.84 -43.30
C LEU A 222 -25.84 -14.27 -43.84
N GLU A 223 -26.43 -15.18 -43.06
CA GLU A 223 -26.76 -16.54 -43.50
C GLU A 223 -27.72 -16.59 -44.72
N LYS A 224 -28.51 -15.53 -44.92
CA LYS A 224 -29.45 -15.42 -46.05
C LYS A 224 -28.82 -14.74 -47.29
N SER A 225 -27.57 -14.26 -47.17
CA SER A 225 -26.89 -13.56 -48.25
C SER A 225 -26.06 -14.54 -49.10
N GLU A 226 -26.13 -14.42 -50.40
CA GLU A 226 -25.29 -15.20 -51.32
C GLU A 226 -23.97 -14.52 -51.69
N LEU A 227 -23.75 -13.27 -51.21
CA LEU A 227 -22.58 -12.50 -51.51
C LEU A 227 -21.34 -13.05 -50.81
N ASP A 228 -20.24 -13.21 -51.51
CA ASP A 228 -18.99 -13.75 -50.96
C ASP A 228 -18.41 -12.87 -49.84
N LYS A 229 -18.61 -11.54 -49.92
CA LYS A 229 -18.28 -10.61 -48.86
C LYS A 229 -18.99 -10.94 -47.54
N ASP A 230 -20.29 -11.26 -47.63
CA ASP A 230 -21.11 -11.55 -46.46
C ASP A 230 -20.77 -12.92 -45.86
N LYS A 231 -20.46 -13.92 -46.71
CA LYS A 231 -19.93 -15.22 -46.25
C LYS A 231 -18.60 -15.07 -45.48
N HIS A 232 -17.73 -14.14 -45.93
CA HIS A 232 -16.50 -13.87 -45.20
C HIS A 232 -16.72 -13.15 -43.87
N GLU A 233 -17.67 -12.21 -43.81
CA GLU A 233 -18.10 -11.56 -42.57
C GLU A 233 -18.73 -12.56 -41.60
N LEU A 234 -19.60 -13.45 -42.10
CA LEU A 234 -20.24 -14.49 -41.31
C LEU A 234 -19.22 -15.35 -40.57
N LYS A 235 -18.23 -15.91 -41.29
CA LYS A 235 -17.17 -16.71 -40.67
C LYS A 235 -16.42 -15.96 -39.54
N LYS A 236 -16.27 -14.65 -39.64
CA LYS A 236 -15.64 -13.83 -38.60
C LYS A 236 -16.56 -13.61 -37.39
N LEU A 237 -17.87 -13.50 -37.63
CA LEU A 237 -18.86 -13.28 -36.57
C LEU A 237 -19.16 -14.54 -35.79
N GLU A 238 -19.16 -15.71 -36.42
CA GLU A 238 -19.34 -17.01 -35.78
C GLU A 238 -18.27 -17.31 -34.69
N GLN A 239 -17.11 -16.66 -34.78
CA GLN A 239 -16.03 -16.77 -33.80
C GLN A 239 -16.17 -15.79 -32.63
N LYS A 240 -17.20 -14.93 -32.63
CA LYS A 240 -17.40 -13.92 -31.60
C LYS A 240 -18.46 -14.35 -30.60
N HIS A 241 -18.37 -13.84 -29.38
CA HIS A 241 -19.39 -14.05 -28.35
C HIS A 241 -20.42 -12.92 -28.30
N THR A 242 -20.02 -11.69 -28.69
CA THR A 242 -20.90 -10.52 -28.75
C THR A 242 -20.56 -9.61 -29.93
N LEU A 243 -21.51 -8.76 -30.35
CA LEU A 243 -21.30 -7.71 -31.34
C LEU A 243 -21.11 -6.33 -30.65
N GLY A 244 -20.21 -5.54 -31.19
CA GLY A 244 -19.92 -4.19 -30.70
C GLY A 244 -18.97 -4.15 -29.49
N LYS A 245 -18.74 -2.93 -29.01
CA LYS A 245 -17.85 -2.64 -27.90
C LYS A 245 -18.65 -2.09 -26.70
N VAL A 246 -18.11 -2.24 -25.50
CA VAL A 246 -18.58 -1.50 -24.33
C VAL A 246 -18.28 0.00 -24.45
N ASN A 247 -19.03 0.84 -23.72
CA ASN A 247 -18.89 2.31 -23.80
C ASN A 247 -17.94 2.87 -22.71
N PHE A 248 -16.92 2.10 -22.36
CA PHE A 248 -15.85 2.49 -21.43
C PHE A 248 -14.54 1.83 -21.87
N ASP A 249 -13.42 2.41 -21.47
CA ASP A 249 -12.08 1.92 -21.79
C ASP A 249 -11.33 1.34 -20.59
N SER A 250 -11.90 1.51 -19.41
CA SER A 250 -11.33 1.01 -18.18
C SER A 250 -12.35 0.79 -17.07
N VAL A 251 -11.96 -0.04 -16.11
CA VAL A 251 -12.74 -0.33 -14.89
C VAL A 251 -11.82 -0.26 -13.69
N PHE A 252 -12.21 0.52 -12.68
CA PHE A 252 -11.56 0.56 -11.38
C PHE A 252 -12.47 -0.13 -10.35
N VAL A 253 -12.01 -1.26 -9.81
CA VAL A 253 -12.75 -2.08 -8.84
C VAL A 253 -12.19 -1.87 -7.44
N VAL A 254 -13.01 -1.37 -6.53
CA VAL A 254 -12.66 -1.21 -5.12
C VAL A 254 -13.09 -2.45 -4.36
N ASP A 255 -12.32 -3.52 -4.49
CA ASP A 255 -12.57 -4.80 -3.80
C ASP A 255 -11.28 -5.63 -3.67
N PHE A 256 -11.37 -6.73 -2.92
CA PHE A 256 -10.25 -7.61 -2.57
C PHE A 256 -10.66 -9.09 -2.60
N GLY A 257 -9.65 -9.97 -2.69
CA GLY A 257 -9.81 -11.41 -2.54
C GLY A 257 -10.80 -12.02 -3.54
N GLU A 258 -11.62 -12.98 -3.09
CA GLU A 258 -12.52 -13.77 -3.95
C GLU A 258 -13.61 -12.94 -4.63
N ARG A 259 -14.04 -11.81 -4.03
CA ARG A 259 -15.01 -10.93 -4.68
C ARG A 259 -14.41 -10.19 -5.87
N LEU A 260 -13.21 -9.66 -5.73
CA LEU A 260 -12.48 -9.05 -6.85
C LEU A 260 -12.33 -10.04 -7.99
N LYS A 261 -11.95 -11.29 -7.69
CA LYS A 261 -11.84 -12.37 -8.69
C LYS A 261 -13.18 -12.62 -9.38
N SER A 262 -14.26 -12.72 -8.62
CA SER A 262 -15.62 -12.95 -9.15
C SER A 262 -16.09 -11.81 -10.05
N VAL A 263 -15.81 -10.56 -9.71
CA VAL A 263 -16.13 -9.38 -10.53
C VAL A 263 -15.39 -9.46 -11.87
N LEU A 264 -14.08 -9.69 -11.86
CA LEU A 264 -13.28 -9.73 -13.09
C LEU A 264 -13.61 -10.96 -13.96
N ALA A 265 -13.88 -12.11 -13.36
CA ALA A 265 -14.40 -13.29 -14.07
C ALA A 265 -15.74 -13.00 -14.74
N SER A 266 -16.63 -12.24 -14.10
CA SER A 266 -17.91 -11.83 -14.66
C SER A 266 -17.77 -10.87 -15.84
N PHE A 267 -16.78 -9.97 -15.83
CA PHE A 267 -16.43 -9.16 -17.01
C PHE A 267 -15.94 -10.03 -18.16
N MET A 268 -15.03 -10.96 -17.89
CA MET A 268 -14.53 -11.90 -18.90
C MET A 268 -15.66 -12.75 -19.48
N PHE A 269 -16.56 -13.29 -18.66
CA PHE A 269 -17.76 -13.99 -19.10
C PHE A 269 -18.65 -13.12 -19.99
N SER A 270 -18.75 -11.83 -19.70
CA SER A 270 -19.51 -10.86 -20.49
C SER A 270 -18.78 -10.37 -21.75
N ASP A 271 -17.75 -11.08 -22.20
CA ASP A 271 -16.91 -10.72 -23.36
C ASP A 271 -16.23 -9.34 -23.23
N VAL A 272 -15.78 -9.03 -22.01
CA VAL A 272 -15.00 -7.84 -21.69
C VAL A 272 -13.74 -8.27 -20.94
N SER A 273 -12.66 -8.45 -21.69
CA SER A 273 -11.38 -8.94 -21.15
C SER A 273 -10.34 -7.82 -21.01
N SER A 274 -9.29 -8.10 -20.27
CA SER A 274 -8.13 -7.21 -20.09
C SER A 274 -7.32 -6.96 -21.37
N GLU A 275 -7.59 -7.69 -22.44
CA GLU A 275 -7.05 -7.41 -23.78
C GLU A 275 -7.80 -6.27 -24.48
N LYS A 276 -9.06 -6.01 -24.06
CA LYS A 276 -9.94 -5.01 -24.68
C LYS A 276 -10.03 -3.72 -23.90
N ILE A 277 -9.92 -3.80 -22.56
CA ILE A 277 -9.98 -2.66 -21.65
C ILE A 277 -8.99 -2.83 -20.50
N ASN A 278 -8.68 -1.73 -19.80
CA ASN A 278 -7.80 -1.74 -18.64
C ASN A 278 -8.58 -2.00 -17.35
N PHE A 279 -8.10 -2.90 -16.51
CA PHE A 279 -8.63 -3.13 -15.16
C PHE A 279 -7.66 -2.60 -14.11
N PHE A 280 -8.22 -1.88 -13.14
CA PHE A 280 -7.48 -1.28 -12.03
C PHE A 280 -8.14 -1.66 -10.70
N THR A 281 -7.32 -1.73 -9.65
CA THR A 281 -7.79 -1.89 -8.27
C THR A 281 -6.87 -1.16 -7.29
N LEU A 282 -7.19 -1.22 -6.00
CA LEU A 282 -6.36 -0.75 -4.90
C LEU A 282 -5.17 -1.69 -4.66
N ASN A 283 -4.26 -1.31 -3.76
CA ASN A 283 -3.12 -2.13 -3.36
C ASN A 283 -3.55 -3.54 -2.94
N GLN A 284 -2.97 -4.55 -3.55
CA GLN A 284 -3.25 -5.97 -3.31
C GLN A 284 -2.10 -6.69 -2.56
N TRP A 285 -1.16 -5.96 -2.02
CA TRP A 285 0.00 -6.48 -1.28
C TRP A 285 0.72 -7.66 -1.94
N PHE A 286 0.69 -7.74 -3.28
CA PHE A 286 1.29 -8.80 -4.07
C PHE A 286 0.78 -10.21 -3.70
N ASP A 287 -0.52 -10.32 -3.49
CA ASP A 287 -1.18 -11.60 -3.21
C ASP A 287 -1.02 -12.59 -4.38
N ASN A 288 -0.25 -13.64 -4.16
CA ASN A 288 0.03 -14.66 -5.19
C ASN A 288 -1.22 -15.45 -5.61
N THR A 289 -2.32 -15.38 -4.85
CA THR A 289 -3.59 -16.02 -5.26
C THR A 289 -4.19 -15.36 -6.50
N LEU A 290 -3.73 -14.16 -6.87
CA LEU A 290 -4.12 -13.47 -8.09
C LEU A 290 -3.60 -14.18 -9.36
N PHE A 291 -2.57 -15.03 -9.28
CA PHE A 291 -2.03 -15.73 -10.45
C PHE A 291 -2.92 -16.89 -10.94
N GLY A 292 -3.83 -17.40 -10.10
CA GLY A 292 -4.66 -18.56 -10.40
C GLY A 292 -5.74 -18.32 -11.45
N GLU A 293 -6.06 -17.07 -11.77
CA GLU A 293 -7.24 -16.71 -12.55
C GLU A 293 -6.87 -15.94 -13.82
N ASN A 294 -7.27 -16.48 -14.98
CA ASN A 294 -7.04 -15.80 -16.26
C ASN A 294 -7.72 -14.42 -16.36
N SER A 295 -8.85 -14.24 -15.68
CA SER A 295 -9.58 -12.97 -15.62
C SER A 295 -8.81 -11.84 -14.95
N LEU A 296 -7.80 -12.16 -14.12
CA LEU A 296 -6.96 -11.21 -13.42
C LEU A 296 -5.69 -10.82 -14.18
N ARG A 297 -5.41 -11.46 -15.31
CA ARG A 297 -4.27 -11.05 -16.15
C ARG A 297 -4.43 -9.59 -16.58
N ASN A 298 -3.36 -8.83 -16.49
CA ASN A 298 -3.32 -7.39 -16.73
C ASN A 298 -4.19 -6.55 -15.77
N LEU A 299 -4.55 -7.07 -14.59
CA LEU A 299 -5.08 -6.25 -13.52
C LEU A 299 -3.95 -5.35 -12.98
N HIS A 300 -4.18 -4.04 -12.96
CA HIS A 300 -3.20 -3.05 -12.47
C HIS A 300 -3.53 -2.60 -11.05
N PHE A 301 -2.51 -2.45 -10.22
CA PHE A 301 -2.68 -1.93 -8.87
C PHE A 301 -1.45 -1.14 -8.40
N PRO A 302 -1.63 -0.07 -7.60
CA PRO A 302 -0.55 0.65 -6.99
C PRO A 302 -0.01 -0.10 -5.77
N SER A 303 1.31 -0.17 -5.61
CA SER A 303 1.94 -0.77 -4.43
C SER A 303 3.35 -0.21 -4.20
N ILE A 304 3.95 -0.64 -3.08
CA ILE A 304 5.33 -0.35 -2.70
C ILE A 304 6.33 -1.02 -3.64
N ASP A 305 7.62 -0.83 -3.38
CA ASP A 305 8.68 -1.46 -4.17
C ASP A 305 8.70 -2.99 -3.96
N TYR A 306 8.33 -3.75 -5.01
CA TYR A 306 8.23 -5.22 -4.95
C TYR A 306 9.56 -5.91 -4.74
N ASP A 307 10.63 -5.40 -5.33
CA ASP A 307 11.95 -6.01 -5.20
C ASP A 307 12.49 -5.83 -3.78
N ASN A 308 12.25 -4.69 -3.17
CA ASN A 308 12.60 -4.45 -1.78
C ASN A 308 11.74 -5.31 -0.83
N LEU A 309 10.43 -5.44 -1.10
CA LEU A 309 9.57 -6.32 -0.33
C LEU A 309 10.08 -7.77 -0.37
N LYS A 310 10.42 -8.30 -1.54
CA LYS A 310 10.97 -9.66 -1.68
C LYS A 310 12.30 -9.85 -0.93
N LYS A 311 13.16 -8.83 -0.96
CA LYS A 311 14.43 -8.87 -0.19
C LYS A 311 14.15 -8.90 1.31
N PHE A 312 13.21 -8.09 1.77
CA PHE A 312 12.77 -8.06 3.16
C PHE A 312 12.16 -9.41 3.59
N GLU A 313 11.22 -9.96 2.83
CA GLU A 313 10.58 -11.25 3.09
C GLU A 313 11.60 -12.38 3.17
N LYS A 314 12.53 -12.43 2.22
CA LYS A 314 13.62 -13.43 2.21
C LYS A 314 14.49 -13.32 3.45
N ARG A 315 14.83 -12.12 3.88
CA ARG A 315 15.63 -11.87 5.07
C ARG A 315 14.88 -12.24 6.34
N TYR A 316 13.61 -11.81 6.44
CA TYR A 316 12.74 -12.14 7.56
C TYR A 316 12.59 -13.67 7.70
N PHE A 317 12.29 -14.37 6.60
CA PHE A 317 12.20 -15.82 6.58
C PHE A 317 13.52 -16.51 7.02
N LYS A 318 14.66 -16.02 6.56
CA LYS A 318 15.96 -16.55 6.96
C LYS A 318 16.20 -16.42 8.47
N THR A 319 15.68 -15.37 9.09
CA THR A 319 15.90 -15.08 10.52
C THR A 319 14.90 -15.84 11.41
N TYR A 320 13.65 -15.91 11.01
CA TYR A 320 12.56 -16.41 11.86
C TYR A 320 11.92 -17.71 11.38
N ASN A 321 12.31 -18.23 10.20
CA ASN A 321 11.74 -19.41 9.54
C ASN A 321 10.21 -19.35 9.33
N GLU A 322 9.68 -18.15 9.14
CA GLU A 322 8.27 -17.87 8.86
C GLU A 322 8.14 -16.71 7.88
N LYS A 323 6.98 -16.59 7.22
CA LYS A 323 6.69 -15.43 6.36
C LYS A 323 6.21 -14.25 7.21
N PRO A 324 6.66 -13.02 6.90
CA PRO A 324 6.11 -11.85 7.56
C PRO A 324 4.65 -11.60 7.13
N ASN A 325 3.89 -10.91 7.98
CA ASN A 325 2.65 -10.28 7.53
C ASN A 325 2.97 -9.15 6.53
N GLU A 326 2.06 -8.87 5.60
CA GLU A 326 2.28 -7.94 4.49
C GLU A 326 2.68 -6.54 4.97
N ILE A 327 2.06 -6.07 6.07
CA ILE A 327 2.34 -4.73 6.61
C ILE A 327 3.61 -4.65 7.48
N SER A 328 4.29 -5.78 7.72
CA SER A 328 5.46 -5.82 8.61
C SER A 328 6.63 -4.98 8.13
N ILE A 329 6.77 -4.79 6.81
CA ILE A 329 7.77 -3.90 6.22
C ILE A 329 7.61 -2.44 6.68
N LEU A 330 6.37 -2.01 6.97
CA LEU A 330 6.10 -0.66 7.48
C LEU A 330 6.68 -0.44 8.88
N ALA A 331 6.63 -1.46 9.73
CA ALA A 331 7.19 -1.39 11.08
C ALA A 331 8.73 -1.34 11.06
N TYR A 332 9.35 -2.06 10.13
CA TYR A 332 10.80 -1.98 9.87
C TYR A 332 11.20 -0.56 9.44
N ASP A 333 10.49 0.01 8.47
CA ASP A 333 10.74 1.36 7.97
C ASP A 333 10.44 2.45 9.01
N ALA A 334 9.44 2.25 9.87
CA ALA A 334 9.14 3.18 10.97
C ALA A 334 10.30 3.26 11.96
N LEU A 335 10.91 2.13 12.34
CA LEU A 335 12.11 2.13 13.18
C LEU A 335 13.30 2.80 12.47
N GLY A 336 13.49 2.50 11.18
CA GLY A 336 14.54 3.11 10.36
C GLY A 336 14.38 4.63 10.25
N LEU A 337 13.15 5.13 10.10
CA LEU A 337 12.82 6.54 10.08
C LEU A 337 13.16 7.23 11.42
N ILE A 338 12.75 6.64 12.54
CA ILE A 338 13.04 7.15 13.89
C ILE A 338 14.54 7.22 14.12
N TYR A 339 15.26 6.15 13.77
CA TYR A 339 16.71 6.10 13.87
C TYR A 339 17.38 7.17 13.00
N TYR A 340 16.96 7.32 11.75
CA TYR A 340 17.47 8.34 10.85
C TYR A 340 17.31 9.74 11.43
N CYS A 341 16.14 10.08 11.94
CA CYS A 341 15.88 11.39 12.57
C CYS A 341 16.77 11.61 13.80
N TRP A 342 16.89 10.60 14.65
CA TRP A 342 17.69 10.70 15.87
C TRP A 342 19.20 10.83 15.57
N SER A 343 19.75 9.97 14.70
CA SER A 343 21.17 9.95 14.38
C SER A 343 21.65 11.20 13.64
N ASN A 344 20.81 11.74 12.73
CA ASN A 344 21.15 12.96 11.98
C ASN A 344 20.92 14.27 12.75
N ASN A 345 20.50 14.20 14.01
CA ASN A 345 20.31 15.36 14.87
C ASN A 345 21.17 15.26 16.17
N ASN A 346 22.43 14.88 16.03
CA ASN A 346 23.35 14.75 17.16
C ASN A 346 22.78 13.86 18.28
N PHE A 347 22.17 12.74 17.90
CA PHE A 347 21.52 11.79 18.80
C PHE A 347 20.45 12.43 19.71
N ASN A 348 19.69 13.36 19.16
CA ASN A 348 18.57 14.01 19.82
C ASN A 348 17.33 13.90 18.93
N PHE A 349 16.32 13.12 19.34
CA PHE A 349 15.09 12.97 18.59
C PHE A 349 14.23 14.23 18.71
N LYS A 350 13.76 14.75 17.56
CA LYS A 350 12.79 15.84 17.49
C LYS A 350 11.70 15.49 16.48
N ILE A 351 10.45 15.63 16.86
CA ILE A 351 9.28 15.31 16.04
C ILE A 351 9.27 16.08 14.72
N ASP A 352 9.69 17.34 14.71
CA ASP A 352 9.72 18.19 13.51
C ASP A 352 10.56 17.60 12.37
N GLN A 353 11.54 16.74 12.69
CA GLN A 353 12.37 16.07 11.69
C GLN A 353 11.62 15.05 10.86
N LEU A 354 10.51 14.49 11.39
CA LEU A 354 9.63 13.59 10.64
C LEU A 354 8.95 14.31 9.46
N PHE A 355 8.83 15.64 9.50
CA PHE A 355 8.19 16.46 8.47
C PHE A 355 9.18 17.06 7.45
N ASN A 356 10.27 16.35 7.16
CA ASN A 356 11.27 16.77 6.20
C ASN A 356 10.68 16.89 4.79
N LYS A 357 10.80 18.08 4.19
CA LYS A 357 10.28 18.37 2.84
C LYS A 357 10.96 17.55 1.74
N ASN A 358 12.21 17.12 1.95
CA ASN A 358 12.93 16.28 1.00
C ASN A 358 12.46 14.81 1.06
N GLY A 359 11.67 14.46 2.08
CA GLY A 359 11.17 13.12 2.29
C GLY A 359 12.24 12.14 2.78
N PHE A 360 11.86 10.89 2.71
CA PHE A 360 12.64 9.74 3.19
C PHE A 360 12.60 8.62 2.17
N LYS A 361 13.56 7.71 2.27
CA LYS A 361 13.61 6.50 1.46
C LYS A 361 13.79 5.29 2.37
N GLY A 362 12.74 4.47 2.43
CA GLY A 362 12.72 3.20 3.14
C GLY A 362 12.68 2.00 2.18
N LEU A 363 12.46 0.82 2.73
CA LEU A 363 12.21 -0.39 1.94
C LEU A 363 10.89 -0.31 1.17
N GLN A 364 9.85 0.34 1.72
CA GLN A 364 8.59 0.59 1.01
C GLN A 364 8.76 1.53 -0.20
N GLY A 365 9.85 2.27 -0.30
CA GLY A 365 10.12 3.26 -1.34
C GLY A 365 10.32 4.67 -0.77
N GLU A 366 10.13 5.68 -1.63
CA GLU A 366 10.18 7.09 -1.24
C GLU A 366 8.84 7.55 -0.65
N PHE A 367 8.89 8.35 0.43
CA PHE A 367 7.72 8.95 1.05
C PHE A 367 8.04 10.28 1.72
N ILE A 368 7.01 11.10 1.91
CA ILE A 368 7.05 12.31 2.73
C ILE A 368 5.97 12.22 3.81
N ILE A 369 6.21 12.85 4.96
CA ILE A 369 5.17 13.00 5.98
C ILE A 369 4.65 14.44 5.90
N LYS A 370 3.35 14.57 5.65
CA LYS A 370 2.65 15.84 5.55
C LYS A 370 1.26 15.71 6.17
N ASP A 371 0.87 16.69 6.97
CA ASP A 371 -0.45 16.71 7.62
C ASP A 371 -0.76 15.39 8.37
N ASN A 372 0.24 14.85 9.08
CA ASN A 372 0.21 13.57 9.78
C ASN A 372 -0.07 12.34 8.91
N LEU A 373 0.13 12.44 7.61
CA LEU A 373 -0.01 11.34 6.66
C LEU A 373 1.33 11.04 5.99
N SER A 374 1.70 9.78 5.92
CA SER A 374 2.78 9.32 5.05
C SER A 374 2.27 9.24 3.62
N LEU A 375 2.79 10.08 2.75
CA LEU A 375 2.47 10.10 1.32
C LEU A 375 3.56 9.35 0.56
N GLN A 376 3.28 8.10 0.18
CA GLN A 376 4.22 7.22 -0.51
C GLN A 376 4.22 7.50 -2.02
N LYS A 377 5.39 7.44 -2.62
CA LYS A 377 5.57 7.39 -4.08
C LYS A 377 5.49 5.93 -4.53
N LEU A 378 4.27 5.46 -4.73
CA LEU A 378 4.00 4.09 -5.14
C LEU A 378 4.38 3.86 -6.61
N LYS A 379 4.44 2.58 -6.98
CA LYS A 379 4.62 2.09 -8.35
C LYS A 379 3.36 1.39 -8.80
N ILE A 380 3.14 1.29 -10.12
CA ILE A 380 2.04 0.48 -10.67
C ILE A 380 2.59 -0.87 -11.12
N TYR A 381 1.92 -1.90 -10.68
CA TYR A 381 2.18 -3.27 -11.09
C TYR A 381 0.99 -3.84 -11.84
N LYS A 382 1.24 -4.77 -12.74
CA LYS A 382 0.21 -5.59 -13.36
C LYS A 382 0.41 -7.07 -13.03
N VAL A 383 -0.70 -7.77 -12.90
CA VAL A 383 -0.71 -9.23 -12.72
C VAL A 383 -0.37 -9.90 -14.05
N ALA A 384 0.72 -10.68 -14.07
CA ALA A 384 1.07 -11.56 -15.18
C ALA A 384 0.77 -13.03 -14.81
N GLU A 385 1.22 -13.99 -15.60
CA GLU A 385 0.85 -15.40 -15.38
C GLU A 385 1.38 -15.95 -14.05
N LYS A 386 2.61 -15.60 -13.66
CA LYS A 386 3.27 -16.09 -12.43
C LYS A 386 4.11 -15.01 -11.74
N GLU A 387 3.93 -13.76 -12.10
CA GLU A 387 4.70 -12.65 -11.55
C GLU A 387 3.92 -11.34 -11.58
N PHE A 388 4.37 -10.39 -10.78
CA PHE A 388 3.93 -8.99 -10.82
C PHE A 388 4.94 -8.18 -11.62
N ILE A 389 4.50 -7.57 -12.70
CA ILE A 389 5.36 -6.78 -13.58
C ILE A 389 5.16 -5.31 -13.25
N LYS A 390 6.23 -4.62 -12.90
CA LYS A 390 6.21 -3.16 -12.75
C LYS A 390 5.99 -2.52 -14.12
N VAL A 391 5.00 -1.62 -14.23
CA VAL A 391 4.64 -0.91 -15.46
C VAL A 391 4.79 0.61 -15.35
N TYR A 392 4.89 1.13 -14.09
CA TYR A 392 5.07 2.56 -13.83
C TYR A 392 5.88 2.79 -12.55
#